data_5111a17a7d3a0c6fb8dfb979411b9b28
#
_entry.id   5111a17a7d3a0c6fb8dfb979411b9b28
#
_cell.length_a   1.000
_cell.length_b   1.000
_cell.length_c   1.000
_cell.angle_alpha   90.00
_cell.angle_beta   90.00
_cell.angle_gamma   90.00
#
_symmetry.space_group_name_H-M   'P 1'
#
loop_
_entity.id
_entity.type
_entity.pdbx_description
1 polymer ?
#
loop_
_entity_poly.entity_id
_entity_poly.type
_entity_poly.pdbx_seq_one_letter_code
_entity_poly.pdbx_strand_id
1 'polypeptide(L)'
;MIKQILLATALMGAASTLFAQTDSVCLSDVVVTGTRYRSDIRHLPLDVSVIGRSQLTASYQPSVLPTLNQQVLGLFVTTRGILGYGLSTGAAGTIKMRGIGGSADLLVLIDGLPQYAGLYGHPLADTYQTMMADRVEVLGGPASAIYGSNAMGGVVNIVTRRMESNGVQTNINLQGGSYGTFIGSATNRLRQGRFSSIAALNYERTDGHRPNSAFSQTSGFLKLGYDLSRYWQINGTANIAYQESSNPGPVSSPLIDNDMLITRGMTALSLTNDYGRMSGAVRAFYNWGHHHINDGHVAARPAQTAYYMHNDRMGGVSAYESFAPFSTTRLTLGFDYQHFGGHAWQKAMADGSRTDLANRTVNEVAGYADIRQELLSWLTADVALRLDHHSVSGSVWIPQGGLTARLPHNMELKAIVGKGFRNPTLRELYMFRPANADLAPERLWNYELSMRQRLLNGRLGYGLNVFYLNADNLITTQMINGRPLNVNTGSTENAGFELLAFYVPMRHLRLDANYSFLHTSRTLTAAPRHKLFLGADWQTGCFTLHSGLQWIDGLHTADNSPKTENFWLWDLTASFGVSKALKVFVHGENLLAQHYEVNAGFPMPRATVMAGVEVQL
;
A
#
# COMPACT_ATOMS: atom_id res chain seq x y z
N MET A 1 8.68 52.21 13.86
CA MET A 1 8.50 50.80 14.25
C MET A 1 7.06 50.48 14.71
N ILE A 2 6.44 51.21 15.60
CA ILE A 2 5.07 50.90 16.10
C ILE A 2 3.98 51.07 15.01
N LYS A 3 4.10 52.02 14.09
CA LYS A 3 3.14 52.20 12.97
C LYS A 3 3.22 51.07 11.90
N GLN A 4 4.34 50.41 11.75
CA GLN A 4 4.49 49.30 10.83
C GLN A 4 3.95 47.95 11.40
N ILE A 5 3.97 47.80 12.72
CA ILE A 5 3.37 46.68 13.44
C ILE A 5 1.85 46.76 13.44
N LEU A 6 1.29 47.99 13.58
CA LEU A 6 -0.16 48.23 13.51
C LEU A 6 -0.74 48.05 12.09
N LEU A 7 0.05 48.29 11.04
CA LEU A 7 -0.37 48.04 9.66
C LEU A 7 -0.36 46.53 9.33
N ALA A 8 0.58 45.78 9.88
CA ALA A 8 0.64 44.32 9.73
C ALA A 8 -0.51 43.62 10.46
N THR A 9 -0.91 44.12 11.65
CA THR A 9 -2.07 43.58 12.39
C THR A 9 -3.40 43.94 11.75
N ALA A 10 -3.53 45.09 11.09
CA ALA A 10 -4.75 45.48 10.36
C ALA A 10 -4.92 44.68 9.05
N LEU A 11 -3.82 44.31 8.39
CA LEU A 11 -3.87 43.41 7.20
C LEU A 11 -4.20 41.95 7.54
N MET A 12 -3.85 41.48 8.74
CA MET A 12 -4.26 40.14 9.20
C MET A 12 -5.75 40.07 9.59
N GLY A 13 -6.37 41.15 9.99
CA GLY A 13 -7.79 41.22 10.35
C GLY A 13 -8.76 41.25 9.16
N ALA A 14 -8.31 41.68 7.97
CA ALA A 14 -9.17 41.81 6.79
C ALA A 14 -9.19 40.56 5.89
N ALA A 15 -8.30 39.60 6.12
CA ALA A 15 -8.22 38.35 5.33
C ALA A 15 -9.13 37.22 5.85
N SER A 16 -9.82 37.44 6.99
CA SER A 16 -10.54 36.36 7.69
C SER A 16 -11.98 36.11 7.20
N THR A 17 -12.46 36.77 6.15
CA THR A 17 -13.87 36.62 5.73
C THR A 17 -14.10 36.01 4.36
N LEU A 18 -13.09 35.45 3.68
CA LEU A 18 -13.24 34.93 2.31
C LEU A 18 -12.85 33.46 2.07
N PHE A 19 -12.51 32.70 3.10
CA PHE A 19 -12.33 31.27 2.99
C PHE A 19 -13.35 30.51 3.83
N ALA A 20 -14.62 30.62 3.44
CA ALA A 20 -15.62 29.63 3.78
C ALA A 20 -15.42 28.47 2.82
N GLN A 21 -15.17 27.33 3.38
CA GLN A 21 -15.32 25.99 2.85
C GLN A 21 -14.07 25.16 2.83
N THR A 22 -13.90 24.46 3.91
CA THR A 22 -13.90 23.01 3.78
C THR A 22 -14.59 22.51 5.02
N ASP A 23 -15.76 21.93 4.84
CA ASP A 23 -16.28 20.99 5.78
C ASP A 23 -15.13 20.05 6.10
N SER A 24 -14.77 19.95 7.38
CA SER A 24 -13.99 18.83 7.88
C SER A 24 -14.87 17.62 7.59
N VAL A 25 -14.69 17.07 6.42
CA VAL A 25 -15.34 15.86 5.99
C VAL A 25 -15.03 14.84 7.06
N CYS A 26 -16.03 14.41 7.80
CA CYS A 26 -16.02 13.09 8.36
C CYS A 26 -15.49 12.20 7.24
N LEU A 27 -14.31 11.60 7.41
CA LEU A 27 -13.78 10.56 6.53
C LEU A 27 -14.99 9.73 6.13
N SER A 28 -15.26 9.62 4.84
CA SER A 28 -16.43 8.89 4.39
C SER A 28 -16.29 7.48 4.93
N ASP A 29 -17.15 7.10 5.87
CA ASP A 29 -17.18 5.75 6.44
C ASP A 29 -17.50 4.68 5.38
N VAL A 30 -17.51 5.06 4.11
CA VAL A 30 -17.85 4.21 2.97
C VAL A 30 -16.60 3.69 2.29
N VAL A 31 -16.44 2.38 2.31
CA VAL A 31 -15.33 1.64 1.69
C VAL A 31 -15.88 0.61 0.69
N VAL A 32 -15.02 0.17 -0.21
CA VAL A 32 -15.34 -0.87 -1.20
C VAL A 32 -14.54 -2.14 -0.94
N THR A 33 -13.35 -2.01 -0.35
CA THR A 33 -12.38 -3.10 -0.27
C THR A 33 -12.88 -4.27 0.58
N GLY A 34 -13.65 -4.03 1.63
CA GLY A 34 -14.12 -5.12 2.51
C GLY A 34 -15.19 -6.03 1.88
N THR A 35 -15.90 -5.58 0.83
CA THR A 35 -17.15 -6.26 0.37
C THR A 35 -17.36 -6.22 -1.14
N ARG A 36 -16.43 -5.65 -1.91
CA ARG A 36 -16.58 -5.40 -3.36
C ARG A 36 -17.66 -4.38 -3.73
N TYR A 37 -18.51 -3.91 -2.81
CA TYR A 37 -19.51 -2.85 -3.02
C TYR A 37 -19.33 -1.73 -1.98
N ARG A 38 -19.95 -0.58 -2.23
CA ARG A 38 -19.89 0.57 -1.30
C ARG A 38 -20.60 0.22 0.00
N SER A 39 -19.86 0.10 1.08
CA SER A 39 -20.36 -0.24 2.41
C SER A 39 -19.89 0.76 3.45
N ASP A 40 -20.75 1.03 4.42
CA ASP A 40 -20.34 1.73 5.62
C ASP A 40 -19.43 0.81 6.46
N ILE A 41 -18.23 1.29 6.78
CA ILE A 41 -17.21 0.57 7.56
C ILE A 41 -17.76 0.08 8.92
N ARG A 42 -18.76 0.78 9.46
CA ARG A 42 -19.42 0.43 10.74
C ARG A 42 -20.22 -0.85 10.67
N HIS A 43 -20.59 -1.28 9.47
CA HIS A 43 -21.36 -2.50 9.24
C HIS A 43 -20.48 -3.68 8.84
N LEU A 44 -19.17 -3.47 8.66
CA LEU A 44 -18.25 -4.52 8.23
C LEU A 44 -17.61 -5.20 9.44
N PRO A 45 -17.64 -6.53 9.52
CA PRO A 45 -16.87 -7.27 10.52
C PRO A 45 -15.41 -7.39 10.04
N LEU A 46 -14.80 -6.27 9.68
CA LEU A 46 -13.42 -6.19 9.20
C LEU A 46 -12.77 -4.94 9.79
N ASP A 47 -11.48 -5.03 10.10
CA ASP A 47 -10.72 -3.85 10.46
C ASP A 47 -10.23 -3.17 9.17
N VAL A 48 -10.82 -2.01 8.88
CA VAL A 48 -10.48 -1.21 7.70
C VAL A 48 -9.95 0.14 8.14
N SER A 49 -8.74 0.46 7.69
CA SER A 49 -8.15 1.80 7.78
C SER A 49 -8.34 2.52 6.45
N VAL A 50 -8.79 3.76 6.49
CA VAL A 50 -8.95 4.61 5.30
C VAL A 50 -8.05 5.83 5.45
N ILE A 51 -7.10 5.96 4.54
CA ILE A 51 -6.20 7.11 4.43
C ILE A 51 -6.68 7.96 3.26
N GLY A 52 -7.23 9.13 3.57
CA GLY A 52 -7.82 10.03 2.59
C GLY A 52 -6.78 10.89 1.86
N ARG A 53 -7.25 11.58 0.81
CA ARG A 53 -6.38 12.41 -0.04
C ARG A 53 -5.60 13.46 0.75
N SER A 54 -6.22 14.15 1.70
CA SER A 54 -5.55 15.17 2.53
C SER A 54 -4.35 14.61 3.30
N GLN A 55 -4.49 13.41 3.86
CA GLN A 55 -3.42 12.72 4.57
C GLN A 55 -2.31 12.25 3.61
N LEU A 56 -2.69 11.67 2.45
CA LEU A 56 -1.73 11.22 1.42
C LEU A 56 -0.88 12.37 0.86
N THR A 57 -1.41 13.58 0.81
CA THR A 57 -0.71 14.75 0.25
C THR A 57 -0.08 15.66 1.28
N ALA A 58 -0.30 15.43 2.57
CA ALA A 58 0.19 16.28 3.65
C ALA A 58 1.72 16.42 3.68
N SER A 59 2.44 15.35 3.30
CA SER A 59 3.91 15.30 3.29
C SER A 59 4.53 15.43 1.89
N TYR A 60 3.73 15.69 0.85
CA TYR A 60 4.19 15.84 -0.54
C TYR A 60 5.01 14.67 -1.08
N GLN A 61 4.85 13.48 -0.51
CA GLN A 61 5.54 12.26 -0.95
C GLN A 61 5.01 11.75 -2.29
N PRO A 62 5.88 11.29 -3.22
CA PRO A 62 5.44 10.75 -4.50
C PRO A 62 4.74 9.39 -4.37
N SER A 63 5.11 8.60 -3.36
CA SER A 63 4.50 7.28 -3.04
C SER A 63 3.49 7.38 -1.90
N VAL A 64 2.46 6.52 -1.92
CA VAL A 64 1.50 6.39 -0.80
C VAL A 64 2.10 5.67 0.41
N LEU A 65 3.14 4.86 0.22
CA LEU A 65 3.66 3.95 1.24
C LEU A 65 4.24 4.63 2.49
N PRO A 66 4.93 5.79 2.43
CA PRO A 66 5.39 6.47 3.63
C PRO A 66 4.25 6.86 4.57
N THR A 67 3.17 7.42 4.02
CA THR A 67 1.97 7.78 4.81
C THR A 67 1.30 6.53 5.41
N LEU A 68 1.21 5.44 4.64
CA LEU A 68 0.67 4.18 5.15
C LEU A 68 1.56 3.61 6.26
N ASN A 69 2.88 3.66 6.10
CA ASN A 69 3.82 3.20 7.11
C ASN A 69 3.69 3.97 8.44
N GLN A 70 3.35 5.24 8.39
CA GLN A 70 3.10 6.05 9.59
C GLN A 70 1.72 5.77 10.20
N GLN A 71 0.67 5.85 9.40
CA GLN A 71 -0.70 5.99 9.89
C GLN A 71 -1.50 4.69 9.97
N VAL A 72 -1.10 3.62 9.27
CA VAL A 72 -1.81 2.34 9.32
C VAL A 72 -1.28 1.47 10.45
N LEU A 73 -2.18 1.01 11.32
CA LEU A 73 -1.89 0.11 12.42
C LEU A 73 -1.33 -1.23 11.90
N GLY A 74 -0.34 -1.78 12.58
CA GLY A 74 0.24 -3.09 12.26
C GLY A 74 0.99 -3.17 10.94
N LEU A 75 0.96 -2.13 10.09
CA LEU A 75 1.68 -2.09 8.82
C LEU A 75 3.10 -1.57 9.02
N PHE A 76 4.08 -2.24 8.41
CA PHE A 76 5.46 -1.77 8.33
C PHE A 76 6.01 -1.95 6.92
N VAL A 77 6.67 -0.90 6.41
CA VAL A 77 7.27 -0.86 5.08
C VAL A 77 8.75 -0.55 5.21
N THR A 78 9.61 -1.37 4.59
CA THR A 78 11.03 -1.07 4.49
C THR A 78 11.29 -0.20 3.28
N THR A 79 12.13 0.82 3.44
CA THR A 79 12.52 1.75 2.39
C THR A 79 14.02 1.66 2.14
N ARG A 80 14.44 2.18 1.01
CA ARG A 80 15.84 2.14 0.57
C ARG A 80 16.62 3.39 0.95
N GLY A 81 15.93 4.48 1.19
CA GLY A 81 16.49 5.79 1.44
C GLY A 81 15.46 6.88 1.20
N ILE A 82 15.85 7.94 0.49
CA ILE A 82 14.98 9.09 0.22
C ILE A 82 13.89 8.74 -0.79
N LEU A 83 14.26 8.06 -1.87
CA LEU A 83 13.35 7.59 -2.92
C LEU A 83 13.67 6.14 -3.26
N GLY A 84 12.67 5.44 -3.77
CA GLY A 84 12.77 4.07 -4.25
C GLY A 84 12.68 3.02 -3.15
N TYR A 85 12.21 1.84 -3.53
CA TYR A 85 12.03 0.69 -2.64
C TYR A 85 12.98 -0.46 -2.98
N GLY A 86 13.40 -0.58 -4.24
CA GLY A 86 14.35 -1.59 -4.70
C GLY A 86 13.80 -3.02 -4.71
N LEU A 87 14.52 -3.93 -5.35
CA LEU A 87 14.11 -5.33 -5.54
C LEU A 87 15.19 -6.35 -5.21
N SER A 88 16.43 -5.94 -4.95
CA SER A 88 17.54 -6.88 -4.71
C SER A 88 17.75 -7.16 -3.23
N THR A 89 18.51 -8.21 -2.92
CA THR A 89 18.85 -8.62 -1.56
C THR A 89 19.40 -7.46 -0.74
N GLY A 90 18.86 -7.25 0.46
CA GLY A 90 19.20 -6.13 1.33
C GLY A 90 18.62 -4.79 0.87
N ALA A 91 17.98 -4.74 -0.30
CA ALA A 91 17.12 -3.64 -0.69
C ALA A 91 15.77 -3.74 0.02
N ALA A 92 15.09 -2.64 0.02
CA ALA A 92 13.80 -2.49 0.68
C ALA A 92 12.63 -2.93 -0.21
N GLY A 93 11.41 -2.55 0.14
CA GLY A 93 10.19 -2.84 -0.59
C GLY A 93 9.37 -3.98 0.02
N THR A 94 9.77 -4.45 1.20
CA THR A 94 8.96 -5.39 1.98
C THR A 94 7.82 -4.64 2.67
N ILE A 95 6.60 -5.11 2.47
CA ILE A 95 5.40 -4.59 3.14
C ILE A 95 4.85 -5.71 4.01
N LYS A 96 4.75 -5.48 5.32
CA LYS A 96 4.21 -6.45 6.28
C LYS A 96 3.05 -5.89 7.07
N MET A 97 2.08 -6.74 7.33
CA MET A 97 0.94 -6.46 8.21
C MET A 97 0.98 -7.43 9.39
N ARG A 98 1.08 -6.93 10.63
CA ARG A 98 1.12 -7.75 11.85
C ARG A 98 2.19 -8.87 11.80
N GLY A 99 3.33 -8.57 11.16
CA GLY A 99 4.43 -9.51 10.96
C GLY A 99 4.23 -10.54 9.83
N ILE A 100 3.05 -10.60 9.22
CA ILE A 100 2.76 -11.40 8.02
C ILE A 100 3.02 -10.53 6.81
N GLY A 101 3.67 -11.07 5.81
CA GLY A 101 4.08 -10.35 4.62
C GLY A 101 5.54 -10.67 4.29
N GLY A 102 5.93 -10.37 3.09
CA GLY A 102 7.25 -10.67 2.57
C GLY A 102 7.23 -10.56 1.07
N SER A 103 7.45 -11.66 0.40
CA SER A 103 7.44 -11.65 -1.06
C SER A 103 6.04 -11.69 -1.68
N ALA A 104 5.02 -12.30 -1.04
CA ALA A 104 3.72 -12.51 -1.69
C ALA A 104 2.52 -12.63 -0.74
N ASP A 105 2.64 -12.20 0.52
CA ASP A 105 1.61 -12.46 1.54
C ASP A 105 0.67 -11.28 1.77
N LEU A 106 0.97 -10.12 1.19
CA LEU A 106 0.14 -8.92 1.27
C LEU A 106 -0.21 -8.46 -0.15
N LEU A 107 -1.50 -8.35 -0.41
CA LEU A 107 -2.01 -8.00 -1.73
C LEU A 107 -2.19 -6.49 -1.86
N VAL A 108 -1.56 -5.89 -2.86
CA VAL A 108 -1.82 -4.50 -3.24
C VAL A 108 -2.69 -4.47 -4.49
N LEU A 109 -3.72 -3.63 -4.45
CA LEU A 109 -4.70 -3.44 -5.51
C LEU A 109 -4.69 -1.98 -5.99
N ILE A 110 -5.00 -1.78 -7.27
CA ILE A 110 -5.41 -0.48 -7.82
C ILE A 110 -6.84 -0.64 -8.34
N ASP A 111 -7.77 0.13 -7.78
CA ASP A 111 -9.21 0.01 -8.05
C ASP A 111 -9.74 -1.44 -7.93
N GLY A 112 -9.21 -2.22 -6.98
CA GLY A 112 -9.59 -3.61 -6.74
C GLY A 112 -8.97 -4.63 -7.69
N LEU A 113 -7.97 -4.26 -8.50
CA LEU A 113 -7.23 -5.14 -9.40
C LEU A 113 -5.82 -5.41 -8.87
N PRO A 114 -5.36 -6.68 -8.87
CA PRO A 114 -4.11 -7.08 -8.24
C PRO A 114 -2.87 -6.48 -8.91
N GLN A 115 -1.89 -6.08 -8.08
CA GLN A 115 -0.63 -5.47 -8.48
C GLN A 115 0.55 -6.21 -7.87
N TYR A 116 1.04 -7.25 -8.55
CA TYR A 116 2.26 -7.98 -8.15
C TYR A 116 3.01 -8.53 -9.36
N ALA A 117 4.28 -8.88 -9.15
CA ALA A 117 5.14 -9.45 -10.18
C ALA A 117 4.77 -10.91 -10.46
N GLY A 118 4.46 -11.26 -11.71
CA GLY A 118 3.94 -12.57 -12.08
C GLY A 118 4.88 -13.75 -11.80
N LEU A 119 6.22 -13.54 -11.77
CA LEU A 119 7.21 -14.56 -11.44
C LEU A 119 7.50 -14.64 -9.93
N TYR A 120 7.55 -13.51 -9.27
CA TYR A 120 8.04 -13.37 -7.90
C TYR A 120 6.92 -13.22 -6.87
N GLY A 121 5.71 -12.85 -7.31
CA GLY A 121 4.56 -12.64 -6.43
C GLY A 121 4.64 -11.39 -5.53
N HIS A 122 5.78 -10.68 -5.47
CA HIS A 122 5.95 -9.55 -4.56
C HIS A 122 5.21 -8.29 -5.04
N PRO A 123 4.82 -7.41 -4.11
CA PRO A 123 4.29 -6.09 -4.42
C PRO A 123 5.26 -5.25 -5.25
N LEU A 124 4.72 -4.32 -6.03
CA LEU A 124 5.47 -3.42 -6.93
C LEU A 124 5.59 -2.04 -6.31
N ALA A 125 6.27 -1.94 -5.16
CA ALA A 125 6.27 -0.78 -4.25
C ALA A 125 6.52 0.56 -4.94
N ASP A 126 7.43 0.61 -5.92
CA ASP A 126 7.78 1.83 -6.67
C ASP A 126 6.66 2.33 -7.59
N THR A 127 5.63 1.51 -7.87
CA THR A 127 4.50 1.90 -8.73
C THR A 127 3.31 2.51 -7.99
N TYR A 128 3.33 2.56 -6.65
CA TYR A 128 2.19 3.00 -5.83
C TYR A 128 2.21 4.53 -5.60
N GLN A 129 1.95 5.26 -6.68
CA GLN A 129 2.12 6.71 -6.75
C GLN A 129 0.95 7.48 -6.14
N THR A 130 1.26 8.51 -5.33
CA THR A 130 0.29 9.41 -4.69
C THR A 130 -0.53 10.21 -5.70
N MET A 131 0.04 10.54 -6.87
CA MET A 131 -0.63 11.36 -7.89
C MET A 131 -1.96 10.76 -8.38
N MET A 132 -2.06 9.42 -8.46
CA MET A 132 -3.27 8.72 -8.92
C MET A 132 -4.29 8.46 -7.81
N ALA A 133 -3.85 8.44 -6.54
CA ALA A 133 -4.67 8.01 -5.41
C ALA A 133 -5.66 9.10 -4.96
N ASP A 134 -6.91 8.73 -4.76
CA ASP A 134 -7.92 9.50 -4.04
C ASP A 134 -7.88 9.18 -2.55
N ARG A 135 -7.83 7.90 -2.24
CA ARG A 135 -7.64 7.34 -0.92
C ARG A 135 -7.00 5.97 -1.00
N VAL A 136 -6.52 5.48 0.12
CA VAL A 136 -6.07 4.10 0.26
C VAL A 136 -6.90 3.43 1.35
N GLU A 137 -7.47 2.27 1.03
CA GLU A 137 -8.22 1.44 1.95
C GLU A 137 -7.34 0.24 2.32
N VAL A 138 -7.10 0.03 3.62
CA VAL A 138 -6.24 -1.06 4.11
C VAL A 138 -7.05 -1.98 4.99
N LEU A 139 -7.10 -3.26 4.62
CA LEU A 139 -7.65 -4.34 5.44
C LEU A 139 -6.54 -4.98 6.25
N GLY A 140 -6.65 -4.94 7.56
CA GLY A 140 -5.78 -5.68 8.48
C GLY A 140 -6.27 -7.12 8.65
N GLY A 141 -5.34 -8.09 8.50
CA GLY A 141 -5.68 -9.51 8.54
C GLY A 141 -6.19 -10.09 7.23
N PRO A 142 -6.45 -11.41 7.17
CA PRO A 142 -6.78 -12.12 5.94
C PRO A 142 -8.02 -11.59 5.23
N ALA A 143 -7.90 -11.40 3.94
CA ALA A 143 -8.99 -11.06 3.04
C ALA A 143 -9.10 -12.05 1.86
N SER A 144 -8.52 -13.23 2.04
CA SER A 144 -8.44 -14.26 0.99
C SER A 144 -9.81 -14.79 0.56
N ALA A 145 -10.83 -14.72 1.40
CA ALA A 145 -12.20 -15.12 1.05
C ALA A 145 -12.79 -14.27 -0.08
N ILE A 146 -12.34 -13.02 -0.23
CA ILE A 146 -12.81 -12.10 -1.28
C ILE A 146 -11.76 -11.93 -2.39
N TYR A 147 -10.45 -11.91 -2.03
CA TYR A 147 -9.38 -11.50 -2.95
C TYR A 147 -8.42 -12.63 -3.34
N GLY A 148 -8.58 -13.83 -2.75
CA GLY A 148 -7.79 -15.01 -3.11
C GLY A 148 -6.39 -15.02 -2.51
N SER A 149 -5.48 -15.65 -3.23
CA SER A 149 -4.06 -15.74 -2.89
C SER A 149 -3.42 -14.35 -2.72
N ASN A 150 -2.31 -14.28 -1.97
CA ASN A 150 -1.57 -13.08 -1.62
C ASN A 150 -2.31 -12.11 -0.66
N ALA A 151 -3.61 -12.31 -0.38
CA ALA A 151 -4.34 -11.55 0.62
C ALA A 151 -4.30 -12.22 2.01
N MET A 152 -3.26 -13.01 2.28
CA MET A 152 -3.10 -13.79 3.53
C MET A 152 -2.85 -12.88 4.74
N GLY A 153 -1.98 -11.89 4.60
CA GLY A 153 -1.66 -10.91 5.65
C GLY A 153 -2.57 -9.70 5.66
N GLY A 154 -3.21 -9.38 4.53
CA GLY A 154 -4.05 -8.20 4.36
C GLY A 154 -4.13 -7.71 2.92
N VAL A 155 -4.85 -6.60 2.75
CA VAL A 155 -5.02 -5.94 1.44
C VAL A 155 -4.80 -4.45 1.57
N VAL A 156 -4.06 -3.87 0.63
CA VAL A 156 -3.92 -2.43 0.42
C VAL A 156 -4.57 -2.09 -0.91
N ASN A 157 -5.67 -1.36 -0.93
CA ASN A 157 -6.35 -0.96 -2.16
C ASN A 157 -6.21 0.54 -2.40
N ILE A 158 -5.48 0.90 -3.43
CA ILE A 158 -5.34 2.27 -3.91
C ILE A 158 -6.55 2.59 -4.79
N VAL A 159 -7.48 3.36 -4.25
CA VAL A 159 -8.64 3.85 -4.99
C VAL A 159 -8.23 5.10 -5.75
N THR A 160 -8.35 5.04 -7.09
CA THR A 160 -7.89 6.14 -7.93
C THR A 160 -8.88 7.29 -7.96
N ARG A 161 -8.35 8.48 -8.22
CA ARG A 161 -9.12 9.73 -8.31
C ARG A 161 -10.21 9.65 -9.36
N ARG A 162 -11.24 10.45 -9.17
CA ARG A 162 -12.33 10.69 -10.11
C ARG A 162 -12.75 12.16 -10.05
N MET A 163 -13.15 12.73 -11.17
CA MET A 163 -13.80 14.03 -11.19
C MET A 163 -15.31 13.85 -11.28
N GLU A 164 -16.03 14.34 -10.27
CA GLU A 164 -17.48 14.13 -10.15
C GLU A 164 -18.29 15.29 -10.74
N SER A 165 -17.77 16.51 -10.68
CA SER A 165 -18.38 17.72 -11.23
C SER A 165 -17.79 18.09 -12.59
N ASN A 166 -18.59 18.70 -13.48
CA ASN A 166 -18.09 19.24 -14.75
C ASN A 166 -17.04 20.32 -14.50
N GLY A 167 -16.00 20.32 -15.34
CA GLY A 167 -14.90 21.27 -15.28
C GLY A 167 -13.56 20.64 -15.60
N VAL A 168 -12.51 21.44 -15.47
CA VAL A 168 -11.11 21.04 -15.59
C VAL A 168 -10.36 21.47 -14.35
N GLN A 169 -9.49 20.62 -13.86
CA GLN A 169 -8.58 20.94 -12.76
C GLN A 169 -7.18 20.42 -13.10
N THR A 170 -6.21 21.31 -13.04
CA THR A 170 -4.80 20.94 -13.23
C THR A 170 -4.02 21.23 -11.96
N ASN A 171 -3.29 20.24 -11.47
CA ASN A 171 -2.38 20.39 -10.34
C ASN A 171 -0.96 20.11 -10.81
N ILE A 172 -0.03 21.01 -10.51
CA ILE A 172 1.40 20.86 -10.76
C ILE A 172 2.12 20.98 -9.42
N ASN A 173 3.00 20.02 -9.12
CA ASN A 173 3.86 20.06 -7.95
C ASN A 173 5.31 19.96 -8.40
N LEU A 174 6.16 20.87 -7.91
CA LEU A 174 7.59 20.86 -8.15
C LEU A 174 8.31 21.05 -6.82
N GLN A 175 9.26 20.18 -6.52
CA GLN A 175 10.04 20.27 -5.29
C GLN A 175 11.47 19.78 -5.49
N GLY A 176 12.38 20.31 -4.69
CA GLY A 176 13.78 19.90 -4.67
C GLY A 176 14.38 20.02 -3.27
N GLY A 177 15.45 19.30 -3.00
CA GLY A 177 16.06 19.33 -1.67
C GLY A 177 17.29 18.46 -1.50
N SER A 178 17.44 17.89 -0.33
CA SER A 178 18.60 17.13 0.10
C SER A 178 19.01 16.06 -0.92
N TYR A 179 20.31 15.84 -1.06
CA TYR A 179 20.93 14.80 -1.90
C TYR A 179 20.56 14.89 -3.37
N GLY A 180 20.45 16.12 -3.93
CA GLY A 180 20.11 16.32 -5.33
C GLY A 180 18.70 15.81 -5.69
N THR A 181 17.83 15.66 -4.68
CA THR A 181 16.47 15.16 -4.90
C THR A 181 15.63 16.21 -5.63
N PHE A 182 14.92 15.76 -6.65
CA PHE A 182 13.94 16.53 -7.40
C PHE A 182 12.69 15.67 -7.64
N ILE A 183 11.50 16.24 -7.44
CA ILE A 183 10.22 15.61 -7.75
C ILE A 183 9.35 16.62 -8.48
N GLY A 184 8.86 16.22 -9.65
CA GLY A 184 7.93 17.01 -10.46
C GLY A 184 6.74 16.17 -10.86
N SER A 185 5.52 16.64 -10.57
CA SER A 185 4.30 15.95 -10.99
C SER A 185 3.27 16.93 -11.56
N ALA A 186 2.52 16.46 -12.55
CA ALA A 186 1.40 17.16 -13.15
C ALA A 186 0.20 16.22 -13.24
N THR A 187 -0.97 16.68 -12.82
CA THR A 187 -2.22 15.93 -12.90
C THR A 187 -3.29 16.83 -13.50
N ASN A 188 -3.90 16.40 -14.59
CA ASN A 188 -5.07 17.03 -15.18
C ASN A 188 -6.29 16.14 -14.97
N ARG A 189 -7.40 16.73 -14.57
CA ARG A 189 -8.69 16.07 -14.38
C ARG A 189 -9.75 16.84 -15.14
N LEU A 190 -10.53 16.13 -15.94
CA LEU A 190 -11.60 16.69 -16.74
C LEU A 190 -12.89 15.90 -16.49
N ARG A 191 -14.01 16.61 -16.43
CA ARG A 191 -15.33 16.04 -16.65
C ARG A 191 -16.14 16.96 -17.57
N GLN A 192 -16.75 16.36 -18.58
CA GLN A 192 -17.68 17.03 -19.50
C GLN A 192 -18.88 16.12 -19.74
N GLY A 193 -19.98 16.42 -19.08
CA GLY A 193 -21.18 15.59 -19.15
C GLY A 193 -20.92 14.15 -18.67
N ARG A 194 -21.05 13.20 -19.60
CA ARG A 194 -20.85 11.76 -19.34
C ARG A 194 -19.39 11.32 -19.41
N PHE A 195 -18.52 12.12 -20.01
CA PHE A 195 -17.09 11.80 -20.14
C PHE A 195 -16.29 12.35 -18.96
N SER A 196 -15.34 11.57 -18.49
CA SER A 196 -14.32 12.00 -17.50
C SER A 196 -12.95 11.47 -17.87
N SER A 197 -11.91 12.23 -17.56
CA SER A 197 -10.54 11.78 -17.72
C SER A 197 -9.66 12.26 -16.57
N ILE A 198 -8.62 11.48 -16.29
CA ILE A 198 -7.51 11.83 -15.42
C ILE A 198 -6.24 11.43 -16.15
N ALA A 199 -5.35 12.39 -16.35
CA ALA A 199 -4.00 12.15 -16.85
C ALA A 199 -3.00 12.70 -15.82
N ALA A 200 -2.02 11.90 -15.45
CA ALA A 200 -0.98 12.31 -14.52
C ALA A 200 0.40 11.83 -14.98
N LEU A 201 1.40 12.67 -14.75
CA LEU A 201 2.81 12.38 -15.01
C LEU A 201 3.60 12.72 -13.75
N ASN A 202 4.60 11.91 -13.44
CA ASN A 202 5.55 12.15 -12.36
C ASN A 202 6.95 11.83 -12.83
N TYR A 203 7.89 12.69 -12.47
CA TYR A 203 9.33 12.43 -12.55
C TYR A 203 9.95 12.68 -11.19
N GLU A 204 10.75 11.74 -10.73
CA GLU A 204 11.47 11.85 -9.47
C GLU A 204 12.88 11.32 -9.62
N ARG A 205 13.83 11.97 -8.93
CA ARG A 205 15.22 11.55 -8.88
C ARG A 205 15.87 11.91 -7.56
N THR A 206 16.93 11.19 -7.19
CA THR A 206 17.85 11.53 -6.11
C THR A 206 19.24 10.97 -6.44
N ASP A 207 20.29 11.67 -6.03
CA ASP A 207 21.65 11.13 -6.10
C ASP A 207 21.89 10.07 -4.99
N GLY A 208 20.96 10.00 -4.01
CA GLY A 208 21.04 9.09 -2.88
C GLY A 208 21.94 9.61 -1.75
N HIS A 209 21.69 9.13 -0.54
CA HIS A 209 22.43 9.55 0.66
C HIS A 209 23.73 8.76 0.89
N ARG A 210 24.01 7.77 0.03
CA ARG A 210 25.22 6.94 0.02
C ARG A 210 25.76 6.84 -1.42
N PRO A 211 27.07 6.61 -1.61
CA PRO A 211 27.59 6.24 -2.93
C PRO A 211 26.83 5.03 -3.51
N ASN A 212 26.56 5.03 -4.80
CA ASN A 212 25.82 3.98 -5.51
C ASN A 212 24.39 3.73 -4.98
N SER A 213 23.70 4.79 -4.54
CA SER A 213 22.30 4.72 -4.09
C SER A 213 21.37 5.66 -4.86
N ALA A 214 21.75 6.04 -6.05
CA ALA A 214 20.95 6.87 -6.93
C ALA A 214 19.65 6.16 -7.35
N PHE A 215 18.62 6.97 -7.59
CA PHE A 215 17.32 6.51 -8.06
C PHE A 215 16.70 7.57 -8.98
N SER A 216 16.08 7.13 -10.05
CA SER A 216 15.16 7.96 -10.83
C SER A 216 13.98 7.15 -11.33
N GLN A 217 12.82 7.81 -11.45
CA GLN A 217 11.62 7.19 -11.98
C GLN A 217 10.79 8.19 -12.78
N THR A 218 10.28 7.73 -13.92
CA THR A 218 9.23 8.40 -14.69
C THR A 218 7.98 7.55 -14.64
N SER A 219 6.85 8.14 -14.26
CA SER A 219 5.56 7.44 -14.16
C SER A 219 4.47 8.19 -14.89
N GLY A 220 3.58 7.44 -15.54
CA GLY A 220 2.40 7.96 -16.22
C GLY A 220 1.14 7.21 -15.79
N PHE A 221 0.05 7.93 -15.59
CA PHE A 221 -1.26 7.38 -15.27
C PHE A 221 -2.33 8.03 -16.14
N LEU A 222 -3.21 7.20 -16.74
CA LEU A 222 -4.36 7.65 -17.51
C LEU A 222 -5.58 6.85 -17.09
N LYS A 223 -6.68 7.54 -16.79
CA LYS A 223 -8.00 6.94 -16.58
C LYS A 223 -9.02 7.69 -17.41
N LEU A 224 -9.77 6.96 -18.22
CA LEU A 224 -10.88 7.47 -19.03
C LEU A 224 -12.16 6.82 -18.54
N GLY A 225 -13.18 7.61 -18.29
CA GLY A 225 -14.49 7.15 -17.83
C GLY A 225 -15.61 7.67 -18.71
N TYR A 226 -16.63 6.86 -18.92
CA TYR A 226 -17.85 7.25 -19.63
C TYR A 226 -19.08 6.67 -18.94
N ASP A 227 -20.02 7.54 -18.56
CA ASP A 227 -21.29 7.14 -17.98
C ASP A 227 -22.24 6.72 -19.12
N LEU A 228 -22.34 5.40 -19.39
CA LEU A 228 -23.21 4.83 -20.43
C LEU A 228 -24.69 5.16 -20.14
N SER A 229 -25.07 5.11 -18.86
CA SER A 229 -26.37 5.50 -18.34
C SER A 229 -26.23 6.00 -16.90
N ARG A 230 -27.34 6.31 -16.23
CA ARG A 230 -27.35 6.62 -14.79
C ARG A 230 -26.95 5.43 -13.90
N TYR A 231 -26.95 4.22 -14.45
CA TYR A 231 -26.67 2.99 -13.73
C TYR A 231 -25.34 2.33 -14.14
N TRP A 232 -24.88 2.58 -15.36
CA TRP A 232 -23.73 1.90 -15.95
C TRP A 232 -22.62 2.86 -16.29
N GLN A 233 -21.40 2.49 -15.90
CA GLN A 233 -20.18 3.21 -16.21
C GLN A 233 -19.12 2.27 -16.78
N ILE A 234 -18.40 2.72 -17.80
CA ILE A 234 -17.20 2.07 -18.33
C ILE A 234 -15.97 2.93 -18.02
N ASN A 235 -14.88 2.29 -17.58
CA ASN A 235 -13.60 2.95 -17.33
C ASN A 235 -12.47 2.17 -17.98
N GLY A 236 -11.58 2.86 -18.68
CA GLY A 236 -10.28 2.37 -19.12
C GLY A 236 -9.19 3.00 -18.26
N THR A 237 -8.23 2.21 -17.79
CA THR A 237 -7.09 2.67 -16.97
C THR A 237 -5.79 2.17 -17.56
N ALA A 238 -4.76 3.01 -17.60
CA ALA A 238 -3.39 2.64 -17.91
C ALA A 238 -2.43 3.28 -16.92
N ASN A 239 -1.44 2.53 -16.47
CA ASN A 239 -0.35 2.98 -15.61
C ASN A 239 0.97 2.43 -16.15
N ILE A 240 2.01 3.26 -16.17
CA ILE A 240 3.35 2.86 -16.56
C ILE A 240 4.37 3.54 -15.65
N ALA A 241 5.42 2.81 -15.28
CA ALA A 241 6.57 3.33 -14.56
C ALA A 241 7.86 2.77 -15.17
N TYR A 242 8.82 3.64 -15.41
CA TYR A 242 10.19 3.30 -15.78
C TYR A 242 11.11 3.83 -14.70
N GLN A 243 11.94 2.96 -14.15
CA GLN A 243 12.88 3.31 -13.08
C GLN A 243 14.30 2.85 -13.39
N GLU A 244 15.25 3.67 -12.96
CA GLU A 244 16.67 3.36 -12.89
C GLU A 244 17.12 3.46 -11.44
N SER A 245 17.83 2.47 -10.97
CA SER A 245 18.27 2.46 -9.57
C SER A 245 19.51 1.62 -9.39
N SER A 246 20.37 1.99 -8.42
CA SER A 246 21.54 1.20 -8.03
C SER A 246 21.40 0.74 -6.59
N ASN A 247 21.94 -0.38 -6.20
CA ASN A 247 21.98 -0.87 -4.83
C ASN A 247 23.40 -0.70 -4.27
N PRO A 248 23.59 0.13 -3.23
CA PRO A 248 24.92 0.36 -2.65
C PRO A 248 25.51 -0.86 -1.94
N GLY A 249 24.69 -1.88 -1.67
CA GLY A 249 25.06 -2.97 -0.79
C GLY A 249 25.17 -2.55 0.69
N PRO A 250 25.38 -3.48 1.61
CA PRO A 250 25.63 -3.15 3.02
C PRO A 250 26.95 -2.40 3.19
N VAL A 251 27.06 -1.55 4.22
CA VAL A 251 28.28 -0.75 4.48
C VAL A 251 29.53 -1.63 4.62
N SER A 252 29.38 -2.82 5.21
CA SER A 252 30.47 -3.78 5.39
C SER A 252 30.93 -4.48 4.11
N SER A 253 30.11 -4.43 3.05
CA SER A 253 30.36 -5.12 1.78
C SER A 253 29.67 -4.37 0.63
N PRO A 254 30.16 -3.16 0.28
CA PRO A 254 29.56 -2.33 -0.77
C PRO A 254 29.55 -3.05 -2.11
N LEU A 255 28.47 -2.82 -2.88
CA LEU A 255 28.34 -3.30 -4.26
C LEU A 255 28.95 -2.30 -5.22
N ILE A 256 29.62 -2.84 -6.22
CA ILE A 256 30.20 -2.15 -7.38
C ILE A 256 29.39 -2.57 -8.61
N ASP A 257 29.15 -1.63 -9.54
CA ASP A 257 28.46 -1.85 -10.81
C ASP A 257 27.04 -2.47 -10.67
N ASN A 258 26.36 -2.26 -9.55
CA ASN A 258 24.96 -2.63 -9.45
C ASN A 258 24.11 -1.59 -10.19
N ASP A 259 23.31 -2.06 -11.13
CA ASP A 259 22.41 -1.23 -11.94
C ASP A 259 21.13 -2.00 -12.29
N MET A 260 19.98 -1.35 -12.11
CA MET A 260 18.65 -1.92 -12.33
C MET A 260 17.82 -0.99 -13.20
N LEU A 261 17.41 -1.47 -14.37
CA LEU A 261 16.46 -0.82 -15.26
C LEU A 261 15.16 -1.62 -15.26
N ILE A 262 14.08 -1.01 -14.79
CA ILE A 262 12.82 -1.70 -14.60
C ILE A 262 11.67 -0.91 -15.24
N THR A 263 10.91 -1.57 -16.10
CA THR A 263 9.65 -1.05 -16.64
C THR A 263 8.49 -1.88 -16.12
N ARG A 264 7.48 -1.23 -15.59
CA ARG A 264 6.24 -1.85 -15.14
C ARG A 264 5.06 -1.15 -15.77
N GLY A 265 4.06 -1.92 -16.19
CA GLY A 265 2.85 -1.36 -16.74
C GLY A 265 1.61 -2.15 -16.38
N MET A 266 0.48 -1.46 -16.37
CA MET A 266 -0.85 -2.03 -16.18
C MET A 266 -1.83 -1.36 -17.14
N THR A 267 -2.73 -2.17 -17.70
CA THR A 267 -3.95 -1.68 -18.35
C THR A 267 -5.15 -2.42 -17.78
N ALA A 268 -6.28 -1.75 -17.70
CA ALA A 268 -7.53 -2.35 -17.24
C ALA A 268 -8.75 -1.72 -17.93
N LEU A 269 -9.78 -2.54 -18.12
CA LEU A 269 -11.10 -2.14 -18.54
C LEU A 269 -12.11 -2.59 -17.49
N SER A 270 -12.96 -1.69 -17.02
CA SER A 270 -13.94 -1.96 -15.98
C SER A 270 -15.32 -1.51 -16.45
N LEU A 271 -16.30 -2.39 -16.43
CA LEU A 271 -17.71 -2.09 -16.58
C LEU A 271 -18.37 -2.26 -15.22
N THR A 272 -18.99 -1.22 -14.69
CA THR A 272 -19.63 -1.22 -13.37
C THR A 272 -21.09 -0.86 -13.47
N ASN A 273 -21.91 -1.44 -12.61
CA ASN A 273 -23.31 -1.08 -12.45
C ASN A 273 -23.61 -0.65 -11.01
N ASP A 274 -24.63 0.18 -10.82
CA ASP A 274 -25.20 0.54 -9.53
C ASP A 274 -26.68 0.88 -9.67
N TYR A 275 -27.54 -0.02 -9.19
CA TYR A 275 -28.99 0.13 -9.12
C TYR A 275 -29.47 0.36 -7.67
N GLY A 276 -28.54 0.66 -6.74
CA GLY A 276 -28.79 0.80 -5.33
C GLY A 276 -28.94 -0.56 -4.60
N ARG A 277 -29.97 -1.34 -4.92
CA ARG A 277 -30.13 -2.69 -4.37
C ARG A 277 -29.25 -3.74 -5.02
N MET A 278 -28.73 -3.45 -6.20
CA MET A 278 -27.85 -4.31 -6.97
C MET A 278 -26.68 -3.50 -7.49
N SER A 279 -25.45 -3.97 -7.28
CA SER A 279 -24.24 -3.31 -7.76
C SER A 279 -23.14 -4.32 -8.02
N GLY A 280 -22.41 -4.15 -9.10
CA GLY A 280 -21.36 -5.07 -9.48
C GLY A 280 -20.37 -4.50 -10.46
N ALA A 281 -19.45 -5.36 -10.88
CA ALA A 281 -18.46 -5.02 -11.87
C ALA A 281 -17.98 -6.25 -12.64
N VAL A 282 -17.64 -6.03 -13.91
CA VAL A 282 -16.80 -6.92 -14.70
C VAL A 282 -15.55 -6.15 -15.07
N ARG A 283 -14.38 -6.71 -14.74
CA ARG A 283 -13.07 -6.09 -14.97
C ARG A 283 -12.14 -7.05 -15.69
N ALA A 284 -11.46 -6.54 -16.70
CA ALA A 284 -10.35 -7.23 -17.34
C ALA A 284 -9.10 -6.40 -17.15
N PHE A 285 -7.95 -7.05 -16.90
CA PHE A 285 -6.69 -6.35 -16.68
C PHE A 285 -5.52 -7.12 -17.28
N TYR A 286 -4.45 -6.37 -17.53
CA TYR A 286 -3.17 -6.91 -17.97
C TYR A 286 -2.02 -6.09 -17.37
N ASN A 287 -1.16 -6.77 -16.60
CA ASN A 287 0.05 -6.21 -16.02
C ASN A 287 1.25 -6.84 -16.71
N TRP A 288 2.32 -6.05 -16.91
CA TRP A 288 3.58 -6.54 -17.46
C TRP A 288 4.78 -5.89 -16.79
N GLY A 289 5.90 -6.58 -16.83
CA GLY A 289 7.17 -6.08 -16.35
C GLY A 289 8.32 -6.50 -17.24
N HIS A 290 9.32 -5.61 -17.37
CA HIS A 290 10.60 -5.91 -17.96
C HIS A 290 11.70 -5.45 -17.00
N HIS A 291 12.62 -6.36 -16.68
CA HIS A 291 13.73 -6.09 -15.78
C HIS A 291 15.04 -6.40 -16.48
N HIS A 292 15.98 -5.47 -16.38
CA HIS A 292 17.37 -5.58 -16.81
C HIS A 292 18.24 -5.23 -15.61
N ILE A 293 18.92 -6.21 -15.04
CA ILE A 293 19.62 -6.06 -13.77
C ILE A 293 21.07 -6.53 -13.90
N ASN A 294 22.00 -5.65 -13.55
CA ASN A 294 23.33 -6.02 -13.12
C ASN A 294 23.34 -6.13 -11.61
N ASP A 295 23.46 -7.34 -11.06
CA ASP A 295 23.47 -7.54 -9.60
C ASP A 295 24.70 -6.92 -8.92
N GLY A 296 25.70 -6.49 -9.71
CA GLY A 296 26.93 -5.95 -9.19
C GLY A 296 27.82 -7.02 -8.53
N HIS A 297 28.90 -6.57 -7.96
CA HIS A 297 29.84 -7.43 -7.25
C HIS A 297 30.48 -6.71 -6.06
N VAL A 298 31.02 -7.46 -5.10
CA VAL A 298 31.86 -6.90 -4.03
C VAL A 298 33.33 -6.90 -4.47
N ALA A 299 34.14 -6.00 -3.94
CA ALA A 299 35.55 -5.85 -4.35
C ALA A 299 36.38 -7.15 -4.29
N ALA A 300 36.02 -8.10 -3.41
CA ALA A 300 36.71 -9.38 -3.28
C ALA A 300 36.25 -10.46 -4.29
N ARG A 301 35.29 -10.16 -5.17
CA ARG A 301 34.77 -11.08 -6.17
C ARG A 301 34.90 -10.48 -7.58
N PRO A 302 35.01 -11.32 -8.63
CA PRO A 302 35.02 -10.84 -9.99
C PRO A 302 33.71 -10.13 -10.33
N ALA A 303 33.75 -9.21 -11.31
CA ALA A 303 32.58 -8.57 -11.88
C ALA A 303 31.63 -9.59 -12.48
N GLN A 304 30.35 -9.24 -12.55
CA GLN A 304 29.34 -10.05 -13.24
C GLN A 304 29.70 -10.19 -14.72
N THR A 305 29.43 -11.33 -15.29
CA THR A 305 29.64 -11.61 -16.72
C THR A 305 28.32 -11.66 -17.51
N ALA A 306 27.20 -11.57 -16.81
CA ALA A 306 25.87 -11.57 -17.42
C ALA A 306 24.91 -10.69 -16.64
N TYR A 307 23.99 -10.06 -17.36
CA TYR A 307 22.82 -9.41 -16.80
C TYR A 307 21.76 -10.44 -16.46
N TYR A 308 21.04 -10.23 -15.35
CA TYR A 308 19.80 -10.91 -15.08
C TYR A 308 18.65 -10.19 -15.78
N MET A 309 17.92 -10.92 -16.59
CA MET A 309 16.81 -10.39 -17.37
C MET A 309 15.52 -11.14 -17.03
N HIS A 310 14.40 -10.45 -16.91
CA HIS A 310 13.11 -11.14 -16.95
C HIS A 310 11.99 -10.27 -17.51
N ASN A 311 11.03 -10.95 -18.11
CA ASN A 311 9.73 -10.43 -18.47
C ASN A 311 8.67 -11.20 -17.69
N ASP A 312 7.82 -10.50 -16.97
CA ASP A 312 6.66 -11.11 -16.35
C ASP A 312 5.36 -10.48 -16.87
N ARG A 313 4.29 -11.24 -16.76
CA ARG A 313 2.96 -10.86 -17.19
C ARG A 313 1.90 -11.47 -16.30
N MET A 314 0.80 -10.76 -16.13
CA MET A 314 -0.38 -11.23 -15.45
C MET A 314 -1.61 -10.61 -16.12
N GLY A 315 -2.50 -11.44 -16.62
CA GLY A 315 -3.79 -11.01 -17.14
C GLY A 315 -4.92 -11.72 -16.44
N GLY A 316 -6.07 -11.09 -16.35
CA GLY A 316 -7.20 -11.73 -15.69
C GLY A 316 -8.52 -11.01 -15.89
N VAL A 317 -9.56 -11.70 -15.42
CA VAL A 317 -10.93 -11.19 -15.37
C VAL A 317 -11.46 -11.39 -13.96
N SER A 318 -12.09 -10.36 -13.42
CA SER A 318 -12.82 -10.40 -12.15
C SER A 318 -14.26 -9.93 -12.40
N ALA A 319 -15.23 -10.73 -12.03
CA ALA A 319 -16.64 -10.40 -12.14
C ALA A 319 -17.35 -10.64 -10.81
N TYR A 320 -18.16 -9.72 -10.38
CA TYR A 320 -19.00 -9.90 -9.20
C TYR A 320 -20.28 -9.10 -9.29
N GLU A 321 -21.30 -9.60 -8.61
CA GLU A 321 -22.57 -8.91 -8.42
C GLU A 321 -23.01 -9.04 -6.97
N SER A 322 -23.37 -7.92 -6.37
CA SER A 322 -23.90 -7.83 -5.01
C SER A 322 -25.34 -7.35 -5.07
N PHE A 323 -26.26 -8.08 -4.52
CA PHE A 323 -27.69 -7.73 -4.52
C PHE A 323 -28.33 -7.89 -3.13
N ALA A 324 -29.29 -7.06 -2.83
CA ALA A 324 -30.05 -7.07 -1.60
C ALA A 324 -31.47 -7.63 -1.87
N PRO A 325 -31.69 -8.97 -1.76
CA PRO A 325 -33.00 -9.57 -1.94
C PRO A 325 -34.01 -9.04 -0.90
N PHE A 326 -33.54 -8.80 0.32
CA PHE A 326 -34.29 -8.18 1.40
C PHE A 326 -33.52 -6.97 1.95
N SER A 327 -34.20 -6.10 2.69
CA SER A 327 -33.56 -4.91 3.29
C SER A 327 -32.47 -5.27 4.32
N THR A 328 -32.57 -6.44 4.93
CA THR A 328 -31.66 -6.96 5.96
C THR A 328 -30.62 -7.93 5.42
N THR A 329 -30.71 -8.32 4.15
CA THR A 329 -29.84 -9.34 3.55
C THR A 329 -29.14 -8.80 2.32
N ARG A 330 -27.83 -8.98 2.22
CA ARG A 330 -27.06 -8.74 1.02
C ARG A 330 -26.24 -9.97 0.67
N LEU A 331 -26.32 -10.39 -0.58
CA LEU A 331 -25.57 -11.50 -1.14
C LEU A 331 -24.63 -10.97 -2.22
N THR A 332 -23.35 -11.33 -2.15
CA THR A 332 -22.35 -11.06 -3.20
C THR A 332 -21.87 -12.38 -3.75
N LEU A 333 -21.92 -12.52 -5.08
CA LEU A 333 -21.34 -13.65 -5.79
C LEU A 333 -20.23 -13.13 -6.70
N GLY A 334 -19.13 -13.85 -6.79
CA GLY A 334 -18.02 -13.43 -7.61
C GLY A 334 -17.24 -14.59 -8.22
N PHE A 335 -16.54 -14.25 -9.29
CA PHE A 335 -15.68 -15.12 -10.07
C PHE A 335 -14.40 -14.38 -10.43
N ASP A 336 -13.25 -15.01 -10.24
CA ASP A 336 -11.95 -14.50 -10.63
C ASP A 336 -11.22 -15.54 -11.49
N TYR A 337 -10.58 -15.06 -12.56
CA TYR A 337 -9.62 -15.83 -13.35
C TYR A 337 -8.35 -15.02 -13.54
N GLN A 338 -7.19 -15.66 -13.33
CA GLN A 338 -5.88 -15.06 -13.54
C GLN A 338 -4.99 -16.03 -14.31
N HIS A 339 -4.25 -15.51 -15.28
CA HIS A 339 -3.15 -16.18 -15.96
C HIS A 339 -1.90 -15.35 -15.76
N PHE A 340 -0.90 -15.89 -15.11
CA PHE A 340 0.33 -15.17 -14.82
C PHE A 340 1.57 -16.03 -14.95
N GLY A 341 2.72 -15.37 -15.10
CA GLY A 341 3.99 -16.01 -15.24
C GLY A 341 5.03 -15.11 -15.86
N GLY A 342 6.04 -15.72 -16.45
CA GLY A 342 7.09 -14.95 -17.11
C GLY A 342 8.24 -15.83 -17.58
N HIS A 343 9.22 -15.14 -18.11
CA HIS A 343 10.43 -15.69 -18.67
C HIS A 343 11.64 -14.97 -18.05
N ALA A 344 12.54 -15.72 -17.43
CA ALA A 344 13.79 -15.23 -16.86
C ALA A 344 14.98 -15.88 -17.57
N TRP A 345 16.04 -15.10 -17.82
CA TRP A 345 17.26 -15.54 -18.49
C TRP A 345 18.46 -14.72 -18.04
N GLN A 346 19.66 -15.25 -18.25
CA GLN A 346 20.91 -14.51 -18.22
C GLN A 346 21.28 -14.06 -19.63
N LYS A 347 21.73 -12.81 -19.77
CA LYS A 347 22.26 -12.24 -21.01
C LYS A 347 23.75 -11.98 -20.82
N ALA A 348 24.61 -12.74 -21.48
CA ALA A 348 26.06 -12.56 -21.41
C ALA A 348 26.46 -11.14 -21.83
N MET A 349 27.36 -10.50 -21.07
CA MET A 349 27.84 -9.14 -21.37
C MET A 349 28.79 -9.11 -22.57
N ALA A 350 29.53 -10.20 -22.81
CA ALA A 350 30.54 -10.28 -23.84
C ALA A 350 29.95 -10.32 -25.26
N ASP A 351 28.95 -11.12 -25.49
CA ASP A 351 28.40 -11.41 -26.83
C ASP A 351 26.87 -11.33 -26.92
N GLY A 352 26.20 -11.03 -25.80
CA GLY A 352 24.75 -10.95 -25.73
C GLY A 352 24.04 -12.30 -25.78
N SER A 353 24.76 -13.41 -25.73
CA SER A 353 24.19 -14.76 -25.73
C SER A 353 23.26 -14.96 -24.53
N ARG A 354 22.25 -15.81 -24.71
CA ARG A 354 21.17 -16.01 -23.74
C ARG A 354 21.22 -17.42 -23.16
N THR A 355 21.09 -17.50 -21.82
CA THR A 355 20.88 -18.73 -21.07
C THR A 355 19.56 -18.64 -20.31
N ASP A 356 18.59 -19.47 -20.69
CA ASP A 356 17.28 -19.47 -20.06
C ASP A 356 17.34 -20.07 -18.65
N LEU A 357 16.70 -19.38 -17.71
CA LEU A 357 16.58 -19.80 -16.31
C LEU A 357 15.23 -20.42 -16.01
N ALA A 358 14.16 -19.78 -16.46
CA ALA A 358 12.79 -20.25 -16.31
C ALA A 358 11.86 -19.60 -17.35
N ASN A 359 10.93 -20.40 -17.87
CA ASN A 359 9.82 -19.90 -18.68
C ASN A 359 8.57 -20.69 -18.26
N ARG A 360 7.75 -20.09 -17.40
CA ARG A 360 6.61 -20.76 -16.76
C ARG A 360 5.43 -19.83 -16.65
N THR A 361 4.23 -20.41 -16.76
CA THR A 361 2.95 -19.75 -16.51
C THR A 361 2.04 -20.66 -15.70
N VAL A 362 1.11 -20.07 -14.96
CA VAL A 362 0.09 -20.75 -14.17
C VAL A 362 -1.26 -20.08 -14.38
N ASN A 363 -2.32 -20.84 -14.10
CA ASN A 363 -3.69 -20.35 -14.07
C ASN A 363 -4.23 -20.48 -12.66
N GLU A 364 -5.02 -19.50 -12.27
CA GLU A 364 -5.80 -19.50 -11.03
C GLU A 364 -7.25 -19.16 -11.38
N VAL A 365 -8.20 -19.97 -10.89
CA VAL A 365 -9.63 -19.76 -11.07
C VAL A 365 -10.33 -19.89 -9.75
N ALA A 366 -11.27 -19.00 -9.45
CA ALA A 366 -11.99 -19.03 -8.20
C ALA A 366 -13.43 -18.57 -8.33
N GLY A 367 -14.28 -19.15 -7.47
CA GLY A 367 -15.62 -18.68 -7.21
C GLY A 367 -15.82 -18.39 -5.74
N TYR A 368 -16.57 -17.35 -5.41
CA TYR A 368 -16.86 -17.01 -4.01
C TYR A 368 -18.29 -16.50 -3.82
N ALA A 369 -18.76 -16.65 -2.60
CA ALA A 369 -20.01 -16.09 -2.12
C ALA A 369 -19.80 -15.43 -0.76
N ASP A 370 -20.44 -14.29 -0.54
CA ASP A 370 -20.47 -13.54 0.71
C ASP A 370 -21.91 -13.19 1.05
N ILE A 371 -22.35 -13.52 2.25
CA ILE A 371 -23.70 -13.25 2.74
C ILE A 371 -23.60 -12.39 3.99
N ARG A 372 -24.17 -11.20 3.91
CA ARG A 372 -24.38 -10.32 5.06
C ARG A 372 -25.84 -10.34 5.45
N GLN A 373 -26.10 -10.59 6.74
CA GLN A 373 -27.43 -10.64 7.33
C GLN A 373 -27.52 -9.77 8.56
N GLU A 374 -28.42 -8.79 8.57
CA GLU A 374 -28.84 -8.14 9.81
C GLU A 374 -29.75 -9.11 10.59
N LEU A 375 -29.22 -9.68 11.67
CA LEU A 375 -29.94 -10.60 12.55
C LEU A 375 -30.89 -9.84 13.47
N LEU A 376 -30.41 -8.69 13.95
CA LEU A 376 -31.12 -7.74 14.80
C LEU A 376 -30.76 -6.32 14.36
N SER A 377 -31.54 -5.33 14.70
CA SER A 377 -31.26 -3.92 14.36
C SER A 377 -29.88 -3.43 14.79
N TRP A 378 -29.27 -4.08 15.78
CA TRP A 378 -27.95 -3.78 16.33
C TRP A 378 -26.91 -4.87 16.04
N LEU A 379 -27.26 -6.03 15.47
CA LEU A 379 -26.35 -7.17 15.24
C LEU A 379 -26.40 -7.61 13.78
N THR A 380 -25.26 -7.60 13.12
CA THR A 380 -25.05 -8.07 11.75
C THR A 380 -24.08 -9.24 11.74
N ALA A 381 -24.40 -10.31 11.02
CA ALA A 381 -23.50 -11.41 10.69
C ALA A 381 -23.05 -11.31 9.24
N ASP A 382 -21.83 -11.75 8.97
CA ASP A 382 -21.21 -11.78 7.65
C ASP A 382 -20.48 -13.13 7.51
N VAL A 383 -20.72 -13.85 6.41
CA VAL A 383 -20.11 -15.15 6.13
C VAL A 383 -19.70 -15.22 4.67
N ALA A 384 -18.44 -15.45 4.43
CA ALA A 384 -17.87 -15.63 3.10
C ALA A 384 -17.24 -17.01 2.93
N LEU A 385 -17.33 -17.55 1.73
CA LEU A 385 -16.70 -18.79 1.33
C LEU A 385 -16.16 -18.66 -0.08
N ARG A 386 -14.89 -19.02 -0.28
CA ARG A 386 -14.23 -19.07 -1.58
C ARG A 386 -13.68 -20.47 -1.84
N LEU A 387 -13.83 -20.94 -3.07
CA LEU A 387 -13.07 -22.05 -3.63
C LEU A 387 -12.09 -21.48 -4.65
N ASP A 388 -10.82 -21.71 -4.40
CA ASP A 388 -9.73 -21.29 -5.26
C ASP A 388 -9.02 -22.53 -5.83
N HIS A 389 -8.72 -22.52 -7.13
CA HIS A 389 -7.99 -23.60 -7.80
C HIS A 389 -6.80 -23.04 -8.55
N HIS A 390 -5.60 -23.44 -8.14
CA HIS A 390 -4.34 -23.10 -8.79
C HIS A 390 -3.82 -24.30 -9.59
N SER A 391 -3.44 -24.10 -10.85
CA SER A 391 -3.09 -25.18 -11.80
C SER A 391 -1.92 -26.08 -11.37
N VAL A 392 -1.13 -25.67 -10.36
CA VAL A 392 -0.02 -26.45 -9.81
C VAL A 392 -0.32 -26.91 -8.38
N SER A 393 -0.77 -26.01 -7.52
CA SER A 393 -0.94 -26.27 -6.07
C SER A 393 -2.31 -26.86 -5.72
N GLY A 394 -3.23 -27.03 -6.70
CA GLY A 394 -4.54 -27.63 -6.48
C GLY A 394 -5.57 -26.66 -5.89
N SER A 395 -6.54 -27.20 -5.16
CA SER A 395 -7.71 -26.43 -4.67
C SER A 395 -7.65 -26.18 -3.18
N VAL A 396 -8.12 -24.99 -2.76
CA VAL A 396 -8.21 -24.57 -1.36
C VAL A 396 -9.59 -23.97 -1.08
N TRP A 397 -10.21 -24.35 0.06
CA TRP A 397 -11.40 -23.72 0.61
C TRP A 397 -11.01 -22.67 1.63
N ILE A 398 -11.61 -21.47 1.52
CA ILE A 398 -11.29 -20.30 2.31
C ILE A 398 -12.57 -19.76 2.96
N PRO A 399 -12.90 -20.21 4.19
CA PRO A 399 -14.00 -19.66 4.96
C PRO A 399 -13.57 -18.40 5.71
N GLN A 400 -14.54 -17.47 5.90
CA GLN A 400 -14.45 -16.30 6.75
C GLN A 400 -15.81 -16.04 7.37
N GLY A 401 -15.84 -15.60 8.61
CA GLY A 401 -17.06 -15.20 9.28
C GLY A 401 -16.81 -14.10 10.30
N GLY A 402 -17.83 -13.28 10.54
CA GLY A 402 -17.74 -12.22 11.51
C GLY A 402 -19.08 -11.71 11.99
N LEU A 403 -19.06 -11.07 13.15
CA LEU A 403 -20.19 -10.43 13.78
C LEU A 403 -19.86 -8.96 14.03
N THR A 404 -20.81 -8.08 13.78
CA THR A 404 -20.72 -6.65 14.11
C THR A 404 -21.92 -6.27 14.98
N ALA A 405 -21.64 -5.81 16.20
CA ALA A 405 -22.65 -5.28 17.11
C ALA A 405 -22.54 -3.74 17.17
N ARG A 406 -23.63 -3.06 16.86
CA ARG A 406 -23.78 -1.61 16.98
C ARG A 406 -24.48 -1.28 18.28
N LEU A 407 -23.76 -0.71 19.21
CA LEU A 407 -24.22 -0.42 20.56
C LEU A 407 -24.56 1.07 20.73
N PRO A 408 -25.29 1.45 21.80
CA PRO A 408 -25.52 2.85 22.11
C PRO A 408 -24.23 3.67 22.18
N HIS A 409 -24.35 5.00 22.06
CA HIS A 409 -23.25 5.96 22.10
C HIS A 409 -22.21 5.80 20.96
N ASN A 410 -22.66 5.36 19.77
CA ASN A 410 -21.80 5.12 18.58
C ASN A 410 -20.63 4.16 18.87
N MET A 411 -20.90 3.13 19.66
CA MET A 411 -19.94 2.08 19.95
C MET A 411 -20.18 0.89 19.02
N GLU A 412 -19.10 0.33 18.51
CA GLU A 412 -19.09 -0.84 17.61
C GLU A 412 -18.19 -1.91 18.22
N LEU A 413 -18.67 -3.14 18.27
CA LEU A 413 -17.90 -4.33 18.60
C LEU A 413 -17.90 -5.26 17.40
N LYS A 414 -16.75 -5.81 17.06
CA LYS A 414 -16.59 -6.75 15.94
C LYS A 414 -15.80 -7.97 16.40
N ALA A 415 -16.25 -9.14 15.94
CA ALA A 415 -15.53 -10.40 16.12
C ALA A 415 -15.36 -11.04 14.75
N ILE A 416 -14.15 -11.49 14.43
CA ILE A 416 -13.76 -11.99 13.10
C ILE A 416 -12.99 -13.28 13.27
N VAL A 417 -13.33 -14.28 12.45
CA VAL A 417 -12.51 -15.48 12.22
C VAL A 417 -12.38 -15.68 10.73
N GLY A 418 -11.17 -15.78 10.23
CA GLY A 418 -10.94 -15.92 8.79
C GLY A 418 -9.71 -16.74 8.47
N LYS A 419 -9.79 -17.48 7.37
CA LYS A 419 -8.65 -18.21 6.80
C LYS A 419 -8.01 -17.38 5.70
N GLY A 420 -6.69 -17.23 5.77
CA GLY A 420 -5.85 -16.74 4.70
C GLY A 420 -5.05 -17.87 4.05
N PHE A 421 -4.63 -17.66 2.81
CA PHE A 421 -3.73 -18.57 2.13
C PHE A 421 -2.85 -17.84 1.12
N ARG A 422 -1.75 -18.47 0.73
CA ARG A 422 -0.88 -18.03 -0.35
C ARG A 422 -0.41 -19.22 -1.17
N ASN A 423 -0.58 -19.15 -2.48
CA ASN A 423 0.02 -20.10 -3.39
C ASN A 423 1.54 -19.87 -3.50
N PRO A 424 2.36 -20.92 -3.67
CA PRO A 424 3.78 -20.75 -3.95
C PRO A 424 4.01 -19.93 -5.21
N THR A 425 5.00 -19.03 -5.18
CA THR A 425 5.39 -18.24 -6.34
C THR A 425 6.12 -19.11 -7.37
N LEU A 426 6.14 -18.67 -8.63
CA LEU A 426 6.90 -19.38 -9.67
C LEU A 426 8.40 -19.42 -9.37
N ARG A 427 8.92 -18.40 -8.67
CA ARG A 427 10.29 -18.43 -8.17
C ARG A 427 10.52 -19.56 -7.19
N GLU A 428 9.63 -19.75 -6.23
CA GLU A 428 9.74 -20.81 -5.21
C GLU A 428 9.57 -22.22 -5.81
N LEU A 429 8.76 -22.35 -6.87
CA LEU A 429 8.50 -23.61 -7.54
C LEU A 429 9.61 -24.00 -8.54
N TYR A 430 10.16 -23.05 -9.32
CA TYR A 430 10.91 -23.39 -10.53
C TYR A 430 12.20 -22.60 -10.75
N MET A 431 12.43 -21.46 -10.05
CA MET A 431 13.56 -20.59 -10.34
C MET A 431 14.62 -20.70 -9.26
N PHE A 432 15.85 -21.01 -9.68
CA PHE A 432 17.01 -21.12 -8.82
C PHE A 432 16.85 -22.11 -7.66
N ARG A 433 17.94 -22.68 -7.23
CA ARG A 433 17.95 -23.37 -5.93
C ARG A 433 17.72 -22.33 -4.83
N PRO A 434 16.82 -22.55 -3.89
CA PRO A 434 16.23 -23.82 -3.41
C PRO A 434 14.84 -24.20 -3.98
N ALA A 435 14.49 -23.91 -5.22
CA ALA A 435 13.16 -24.17 -5.80
C ALA A 435 12.70 -25.63 -5.63
N ASN A 436 11.38 -25.80 -5.41
CA ASN A 436 10.72 -27.09 -5.24
C ASN A 436 9.33 -27.04 -5.88
N ALA A 437 9.09 -27.93 -6.87
CA ALA A 437 7.83 -28.00 -7.59
C ALA A 437 6.67 -28.63 -6.77
N ASP A 438 6.97 -29.29 -5.66
CA ASP A 438 6.01 -30.01 -4.82
C ASP A 438 5.46 -29.18 -3.66
N LEU A 439 5.69 -27.85 -3.69
CA LEU A 439 5.21 -26.96 -2.64
C LEU A 439 3.68 -26.85 -2.63
N ALA A 440 3.11 -26.92 -1.43
CA ALA A 440 1.71 -26.70 -1.16
C ALA A 440 1.45 -25.23 -0.73
N PRO A 441 0.20 -24.75 -0.79
CA PRO A 441 -0.15 -23.41 -0.31
C PRO A 441 0.13 -23.23 1.19
N GLU A 442 0.62 -22.04 1.54
CA GLU A 442 0.69 -21.58 2.93
C GLU A 442 -0.70 -21.28 3.47
N ARG A 443 -0.87 -21.33 4.79
CA ARG A 443 -2.16 -21.14 5.47
C ARG A 443 -2.00 -20.24 6.67
N LEU A 444 -3.07 -19.48 6.96
CA LEU A 444 -3.16 -18.60 8.13
C LEU A 444 -4.59 -18.63 8.68
N TRP A 445 -4.75 -18.74 9.99
CA TRP A 445 -5.98 -18.44 10.69
C TRP A 445 -5.84 -17.15 11.49
N ASN A 446 -6.81 -16.26 11.35
CA ASN A 446 -6.92 -15.01 12.11
C ASN A 446 -8.13 -15.08 13.02
N TYR A 447 -7.91 -14.67 14.28
CA TYR A 447 -8.95 -14.45 15.29
C TYR A 447 -8.80 -13.02 15.78
N GLU A 448 -9.84 -12.22 15.67
CA GLU A 448 -9.78 -10.80 15.96
C GLU A 448 -11.02 -10.31 16.69
N LEU A 449 -10.81 -9.45 17.70
CA LEU A 449 -11.83 -8.67 18.38
C LEU A 449 -11.49 -7.20 18.24
N SER A 450 -12.47 -6.41 17.85
CA SER A 450 -12.31 -4.97 17.62
C SER A 450 -13.41 -4.20 18.32
N MET A 451 -13.05 -3.07 18.91
CA MET A 451 -13.95 -2.09 19.48
C MET A 451 -13.62 -0.71 18.92
N ARG A 452 -14.62 0.03 18.51
CA ARG A 452 -14.49 1.44 18.11
C ARG A 452 -15.62 2.25 18.74
N GLN A 453 -15.31 3.50 19.11
CA GLN A 453 -16.33 4.42 19.62
C GLN A 453 -16.05 5.85 19.14
N ARG A 454 -17.12 6.59 18.85
CA ARG A 454 -17.07 8.01 18.51
C ARG A 454 -17.90 8.81 19.50
N LEU A 455 -17.29 9.83 20.07
CA LEU A 455 -17.86 10.71 21.08
C LEU A 455 -17.80 12.17 20.63
N LEU A 456 -18.41 13.06 21.39
CA LEU A 456 -18.38 14.51 21.18
C LEU A 456 -18.83 14.91 19.75
N ASN A 457 -19.92 14.31 19.27
CA ASN A 457 -20.43 14.49 17.90
C ASN A 457 -19.36 14.18 16.82
N GLY A 458 -18.58 13.12 17.04
CA GLY A 458 -17.54 12.68 16.09
C GLY A 458 -16.20 13.41 16.22
N ARG A 459 -16.04 14.33 17.18
CA ARG A 459 -14.76 15.04 17.40
C ARG A 459 -13.71 14.21 18.11
N LEU A 460 -14.11 13.20 18.87
CA LEU A 460 -13.24 12.26 19.55
C LEU A 460 -13.60 10.85 19.08
N GLY A 461 -12.63 10.12 18.61
CA GLY A 461 -12.78 8.70 18.29
C GLY A 461 -11.62 7.91 18.84
N TYR A 462 -11.89 6.68 19.26
CA TYR A 462 -10.86 5.73 19.66
C TYR A 462 -11.28 4.30 19.33
N GLY A 463 -10.32 3.43 19.28
CA GLY A 463 -10.53 2.02 19.02
C GLY A 463 -9.41 1.14 19.53
N LEU A 464 -9.74 -0.12 19.73
CA LEU A 464 -8.85 -1.19 20.14
C LEU A 464 -9.11 -2.40 19.25
N ASN A 465 -8.05 -2.96 18.69
CA ASN A 465 -8.03 -4.29 18.08
C ASN A 465 -7.17 -5.22 18.92
N VAL A 466 -7.61 -6.45 19.11
CA VAL A 466 -6.80 -7.55 19.66
C VAL A 466 -6.86 -8.69 18.67
N PHE A 467 -5.71 -9.23 18.28
CA PHE A 467 -5.64 -10.27 17.27
C PHE A 467 -4.69 -11.40 17.66
N TYR A 468 -4.98 -12.58 17.11
CA TYR A 468 -4.14 -13.76 17.15
C TYR A 468 -4.11 -14.39 15.75
N LEU A 469 -2.91 -14.54 15.20
CA LEU A 469 -2.62 -15.12 13.89
C LEU A 469 -1.87 -16.42 14.09
N ASN A 470 -2.36 -17.50 13.51
CA ASN A 470 -1.67 -18.79 13.49
C ASN A 470 -1.43 -19.19 12.02
N ALA A 471 -0.17 -19.09 11.59
CA ALA A 471 0.25 -19.47 10.26
C ALA A 471 0.99 -20.81 10.31
N ASP A 472 0.60 -21.70 9.42
CA ASP A 472 1.22 -22.99 9.25
C ASP A 472 1.59 -23.24 7.77
N ASN A 473 2.34 -24.31 7.56
CA ASN A 473 2.73 -24.74 6.21
C ASN A 473 3.53 -23.66 5.45
N LEU A 474 4.19 -22.74 6.18
CA LEU A 474 4.99 -21.67 5.58
C LEU A 474 6.18 -22.24 4.84
N ILE A 475 6.48 -21.66 3.68
CA ILE A 475 7.60 -22.05 2.85
C ILE A 475 8.89 -21.54 3.48
N THR A 476 9.78 -22.48 3.82
CA THR A 476 11.10 -22.21 4.39
C THR A 476 12.17 -22.98 3.63
N THR A 477 13.37 -22.42 3.55
CA THR A 477 14.52 -23.12 2.97
C THR A 477 15.20 -23.98 4.03
N GLN A 478 15.33 -25.27 3.77
CA GLN A 478 16.05 -26.21 4.63
C GLN A 478 17.18 -26.92 3.88
N MET A 479 18.19 -27.39 4.60
CA MET A 479 19.25 -28.23 4.03
C MET A 479 18.80 -29.69 4.03
N ILE A 480 18.48 -30.22 2.85
CA ILE A 480 18.07 -31.62 2.67
C ILE A 480 19.14 -32.33 1.83
N ASN A 481 19.72 -33.37 2.37
CA ASN A 481 20.81 -34.12 1.73
C ASN A 481 21.97 -33.20 1.26
N GLY A 482 22.34 -32.21 2.07
CA GLY A 482 23.42 -31.25 1.78
C GLY A 482 23.07 -30.20 0.72
N ARG A 483 21.80 -30.06 0.33
CA ARG A 483 21.33 -29.07 -0.66
C ARG A 483 20.19 -28.22 -0.09
N PRO A 484 20.18 -26.91 -0.34
CA PRO A 484 19.06 -26.08 0.05
C PRO A 484 17.82 -26.44 -0.79
N LEU A 485 16.68 -26.62 -0.13
CA LEU A 485 15.38 -26.93 -0.75
C LEU A 485 14.26 -26.17 -0.01
N ASN A 486 13.34 -25.60 -0.73
CA ASN A 486 12.12 -25.01 -0.18
C ASN A 486 11.16 -26.12 0.25
N VAL A 487 10.63 -26.04 1.45
CA VAL A 487 9.69 -27.01 2.04
C VAL A 487 8.63 -26.30 2.88
N ASN A 488 7.45 -26.90 2.98
CA ASN A 488 6.32 -26.38 3.75
C ASN A 488 6.39 -26.81 5.23
N THR A 489 7.39 -26.34 5.96
CA THR A 489 7.63 -26.74 7.36
C THR A 489 7.63 -25.57 8.33
N GLY A 490 7.48 -24.33 7.84
CA GLY A 490 7.46 -23.15 8.66
C GLY A 490 6.13 -22.94 9.36
N SER A 491 6.17 -22.37 10.56
CA SER A 491 5.00 -21.92 11.31
C SER A 491 5.34 -20.63 12.07
N THR A 492 4.33 -19.81 12.36
CA THR A 492 4.47 -18.68 13.27
C THR A 492 3.14 -18.37 13.93
N GLU A 493 3.23 -18.02 15.20
CA GLU A 493 2.12 -17.48 15.98
C GLU A 493 2.42 -16.02 16.28
N ASN A 494 1.53 -15.14 15.82
CA ASN A 494 1.65 -13.71 16.05
C ASN A 494 0.45 -13.25 16.84
N ALA A 495 0.67 -12.53 17.93
CA ALA A 495 -0.40 -11.97 18.75
C ALA A 495 -0.11 -10.50 19.03
N GLY A 496 -1.15 -9.69 19.16
CA GLY A 496 -0.94 -8.30 19.45
C GLY A 496 -2.21 -7.53 19.70
N PHE A 497 -2.00 -6.25 19.94
CA PHE A 497 -3.10 -5.29 20.01
C PHE A 497 -2.72 -3.97 19.34
N GLU A 498 -3.73 -3.25 18.91
CA GLU A 498 -3.63 -2.00 18.18
C GLU A 498 -4.59 -0.98 18.78
N LEU A 499 -4.09 0.20 19.07
CA LEU A 499 -4.85 1.33 19.59
C LEU A 499 -4.85 2.45 18.57
N LEU A 500 -6.00 3.05 18.33
CA LEU A 500 -6.13 4.27 17.58
C LEU A 500 -6.91 5.30 18.37
N ALA A 501 -6.57 6.57 18.23
CA ALA A 501 -7.37 7.68 18.72
C ALA A 501 -7.22 8.88 17.80
N PHE A 502 -8.26 9.67 17.68
CA PHE A 502 -8.19 11.01 17.10
C PHE A 502 -9.01 11.99 17.92
N TYR A 503 -8.57 13.24 17.91
CA TYR A 503 -9.27 14.31 18.58
C TYR A 503 -9.23 15.60 17.79
N VAL A 504 -10.39 16.22 17.58
CA VAL A 504 -10.56 17.53 16.91
C VAL A 504 -11.02 18.55 17.94
N PRO A 505 -10.08 19.12 18.75
CA PRO A 505 -10.42 20.08 19.80
C PRO A 505 -11.06 21.35 19.24
N MET A 506 -10.62 21.78 18.07
CA MET A 506 -11.14 22.93 17.34
C MET A 506 -11.13 22.66 15.82
N ARG A 507 -11.90 23.45 15.05
CA ARG A 507 -12.08 23.22 13.58
C ARG A 507 -10.78 23.19 12.78
N HIS A 508 -9.73 23.78 13.30
CA HIS A 508 -8.45 23.96 12.61
C HIS A 508 -7.34 23.03 13.10
N LEU A 509 -7.62 22.19 14.10
CA LEU A 509 -6.63 21.29 14.68
C LEU A 509 -7.21 19.88 14.79
N ARG A 510 -6.51 18.93 14.21
CA ARG A 510 -6.72 17.50 14.37
C ARG A 510 -5.47 16.87 14.96
N LEU A 511 -5.65 16.03 15.96
CA LEU A 511 -4.63 15.22 16.59
C LEU A 511 -4.96 13.76 16.34
N ASP A 512 -3.97 12.98 15.94
CA ASP A 512 -4.09 11.55 15.69
C ASP A 512 -3.04 10.81 16.50
N ALA A 513 -3.40 9.66 17.05
CA ALA A 513 -2.50 8.75 17.74
C ALA A 513 -2.82 7.31 17.35
N ASN A 514 -1.81 6.54 16.99
CA ASN A 514 -1.94 5.12 16.80
C ASN A 514 -0.75 4.37 17.41
N TYR A 515 -1.01 3.20 17.97
CA TYR A 515 -0.01 2.35 18.58
C TYR A 515 -0.30 0.90 18.27
N SER A 516 0.73 0.16 17.89
CA SER A 516 0.67 -1.28 17.63
C SER A 516 1.71 -2.00 18.49
N PHE A 517 1.28 -3.07 19.17
CA PHE A 517 2.13 -4.03 19.82
C PHE A 517 2.03 -5.37 19.10
N LEU A 518 3.18 -5.98 18.80
CA LEU A 518 3.29 -7.26 18.13
C LEU A 518 4.21 -8.20 18.90
N HIS A 519 3.71 -9.37 19.26
CA HIS A 519 4.48 -10.51 19.71
C HIS A 519 4.51 -11.59 18.64
N THR A 520 5.68 -12.14 18.35
CA THR A 520 5.87 -13.20 17.36
C THR A 520 6.60 -14.38 17.97
N SER A 521 6.21 -15.60 17.68
CA SER A 521 6.83 -16.83 18.22
C SER A 521 8.23 -17.08 17.67
N ARG A 522 8.63 -16.39 16.60
CA ARG A 522 9.96 -16.43 16.01
C ARG A 522 10.44 -15.03 15.66
N THR A 523 11.73 -14.84 15.47
CA THR A 523 12.30 -13.59 14.96
C THR A 523 11.82 -13.33 13.54
N LEU A 524 11.21 -12.16 13.29
CA LEU A 524 10.76 -11.70 11.99
C LEU A 524 11.39 -10.34 11.68
N THR A 525 12.03 -10.22 10.52
CA THR A 525 12.50 -8.92 10.01
C THR A 525 11.34 -8.06 9.55
N ALA A 526 11.52 -6.74 9.50
CA ALA A 526 10.49 -5.78 9.11
C ALA A 526 9.16 -5.93 9.88
N ALA A 527 9.23 -6.29 11.15
CA ALA A 527 8.10 -6.51 12.04
C ALA A 527 8.43 -5.95 13.44
N PRO A 528 8.34 -4.63 13.65
CA PRO A 528 8.67 -4.01 14.92
C PRO A 528 7.73 -4.51 16.03
N ARG A 529 8.27 -4.69 17.23
CA ARG A 529 7.50 -5.07 18.40
C ARG A 529 6.57 -3.96 18.85
N HIS A 530 7.05 -2.73 18.78
CA HIS A 530 6.30 -1.53 19.14
C HIS A 530 6.36 -0.52 18.00
N LYS A 531 5.24 0.05 17.65
CA LYS A 531 5.13 1.13 16.70
C LYS A 531 4.11 2.15 17.22
N LEU A 532 4.55 3.39 17.43
CA LEU A 532 3.72 4.52 17.81
C LEU A 532 3.80 5.58 16.73
N PHE A 533 2.68 6.20 16.41
CA PHE A 533 2.61 7.43 15.61
C PHE A 533 1.73 8.45 16.31
N LEU A 534 2.22 9.69 16.37
CA LEU A 534 1.50 10.86 16.85
C LEU A 534 1.47 11.90 15.73
N GLY A 535 0.29 12.27 15.29
CA GLY A 535 0.06 13.23 14.22
C GLY A 535 -0.62 14.50 14.72
N ALA A 536 -0.28 15.64 14.13
CA ALA A 536 -0.96 16.90 14.35
C ALA A 536 -1.12 17.65 13.03
N ASP A 537 -2.36 17.92 12.64
CA ASP A 537 -2.73 18.71 11.47
C ASP A 537 -3.34 20.03 11.94
N TRP A 538 -2.71 21.15 11.60
CA TRP A 538 -3.20 22.47 11.91
C TRP A 538 -3.33 23.31 10.65
N GLN A 539 -4.53 23.86 10.43
CA GLN A 539 -4.81 24.71 9.29
C GLN A 539 -5.46 26.00 9.74
N THR A 540 -4.90 27.14 9.39
CA THR A 540 -5.47 28.46 9.68
C THR A 540 -5.23 29.42 8.53
N GLY A 541 -6.31 29.96 7.95
CA GLY A 541 -6.23 30.84 6.78
C GLY A 541 -5.47 30.19 5.63
N CYS A 542 -4.38 30.83 5.23
CA CYS A 542 -3.49 30.35 4.16
C CYS A 542 -2.35 29.43 4.64
N PHE A 543 -2.23 29.16 5.94
CA PHE A 543 -1.16 28.40 6.53
C PHE A 543 -1.63 26.99 6.92
N THR A 544 -0.85 25.97 6.58
CA THR A 544 -1.08 24.58 6.99
C THR A 544 0.20 24.01 7.57
N LEU A 545 0.10 23.35 8.70
CA LEU A 545 1.18 22.62 9.35
C LEU A 545 0.74 21.18 9.55
N HIS A 546 1.58 20.26 9.13
CA HIS A 546 1.45 18.83 9.40
C HIS A 546 2.69 18.35 10.13
N SER A 547 2.53 17.69 11.27
CA SER A 547 3.62 17.13 12.07
C SER A 547 3.34 15.67 12.36
N GLY A 548 4.32 14.81 12.13
CA GLY A 548 4.28 13.38 12.42
C GLY A 548 5.47 12.98 13.29
N LEU A 549 5.22 12.34 14.42
CA LEU A 549 6.25 11.75 15.28
C LEU A 549 6.02 10.24 15.35
N GLN A 550 6.99 9.47 14.89
CA GLN A 550 6.97 8.01 14.88
C GLN A 550 8.00 7.45 15.85
N TRP A 551 7.64 6.44 16.63
CA TRP A 551 8.55 5.64 17.44
C TRP A 551 8.45 4.18 17.03
N ILE A 552 9.61 3.58 16.78
CA ILE A 552 9.78 2.17 16.44
C ILE A 552 10.71 1.55 17.47
N ASP A 553 10.34 0.39 18.01
CA ASP A 553 11.17 -0.38 18.93
C ASP A 553 11.03 -1.88 18.69
N GLY A 554 12.11 -2.61 18.97
CA GLY A 554 12.17 -4.05 18.77
C GLY A 554 12.10 -4.47 17.30
N LEU A 555 12.62 -3.65 16.38
CA LEU A 555 12.72 -3.97 14.96
C LEU A 555 13.97 -4.82 14.68
N HIS A 556 13.78 -6.07 14.27
CA HIS A 556 14.87 -6.89 13.75
C HIS A 556 15.13 -6.53 12.27
N THR A 557 16.40 -6.21 11.96
CA THR A 557 16.84 -5.80 10.62
C THR A 557 17.51 -6.94 9.84
N ALA A 558 17.81 -8.06 10.49
CA ALA A 558 18.33 -9.29 9.88
C ALA A 558 17.75 -10.52 10.56
N ASP A 559 17.58 -11.58 9.78
CA ASP A 559 17.18 -12.88 10.29
C ASP A 559 18.27 -13.43 11.25
N ASN A 560 17.84 -14.08 12.32
CA ASN A 560 18.72 -14.69 13.32
C ASN A 560 19.68 -13.70 14.05
N SER A 561 19.44 -12.39 13.96
CA SER A 561 20.17 -11.40 14.74
C SER A 561 19.43 -11.06 16.03
N PRO A 562 20.10 -11.10 17.21
CA PRO A 562 19.50 -10.64 18.46
C PRO A 562 19.39 -9.10 18.52
N LYS A 563 20.10 -8.38 17.63
CA LYS A 563 20.11 -6.92 17.60
C LYS A 563 18.78 -6.41 17.07
N THR A 564 18.20 -5.44 17.78
CA THR A 564 17.01 -4.70 17.36
C THR A 564 17.32 -3.22 17.26
N GLU A 565 16.58 -2.54 16.42
CA GLU A 565 16.62 -1.09 16.31
C GLU A 565 15.53 -0.45 17.18
N ASN A 566 15.85 0.74 17.72
CA ASN A 566 14.96 1.62 18.47
C ASN A 566 15.24 3.06 18.06
N PHE A 567 14.25 3.77 17.50
CA PHE A 567 14.44 5.12 17.01
C PHE A 567 13.14 5.93 17.00
N TRP A 568 13.32 7.28 17.00
CA TRP A 568 12.26 8.26 16.85
C TRP A 568 12.47 9.04 15.56
N LEU A 569 11.41 9.18 14.76
CA LEU A 569 11.41 9.98 13.54
C LEU A 569 10.41 11.11 13.71
N TRP A 570 10.86 12.33 13.50
CA TRP A 570 9.99 13.50 13.50
C TRP A 570 10.01 14.14 12.12
N ASP A 571 8.83 14.26 11.53
CA ASP A 571 8.60 14.85 10.23
C ASP A 571 7.70 16.07 10.38
N LEU A 572 7.98 17.11 9.60
CA LEU A 572 7.25 18.37 9.65
C LEU A 572 7.07 18.93 8.24
N THR A 573 5.84 19.27 7.89
CA THR A 573 5.51 19.98 6.67
C THR A 573 4.83 21.28 7.00
N ALA A 574 5.33 22.39 6.47
CA ALA A 574 4.69 23.70 6.54
C ALA A 574 4.36 24.16 5.13
N SER A 575 3.14 24.62 4.90
CA SER A 575 2.73 25.19 3.62
C SER A 575 1.99 26.51 3.78
N PHE A 576 2.17 27.38 2.78
CA PHE A 576 1.57 28.70 2.73
C PHE A 576 0.91 28.95 1.38
N GLY A 577 -0.37 29.23 1.37
CA GLY A 577 -1.14 29.63 0.20
C GLY A 577 -0.86 31.09 -0.16
N VAL A 578 -0.01 31.32 -1.16
CA VAL A 578 0.31 32.65 -1.68
C VAL A 578 -0.90 33.25 -2.40
N SER A 579 -1.63 32.39 -3.11
CA SER A 579 -2.90 32.74 -3.78
C SER A 579 -3.82 31.52 -3.83
N LYS A 580 -5.00 31.65 -4.44
CA LYS A 580 -5.89 30.49 -4.69
C LYS A 580 -5.25 29.45 -5.60
N ALA A 581 -4.33 29.88 -6.46
CA ALA A 581 -3.68 29.02 -7.45
C ALA A 581 -2.27 28.57 -7.05
N LEU A 582 -1.62 29.23 -6.09
CA LEU A 582 -0.21 28.99 -5.76
C LEU A 582 -0.04 28.75 -4.26
N LYS A 583 0.57 27.63 -3.92
CA LYS A 583 1.02 27.29 -2.57
C LYS A 583 2.52 27.00 -2.59
N VAL A 584 3.25 27.47 -1.59
CA VAL A 584 4.65 27.11 -1.34
C VAL A 584 4.72 26.23 -0.11
N PHE A 585 5.70 25.34 -0.05
CA PHE A 585 5.85 24.45 1.09
C PHE A 585 7.31 24.10 1.36
N VAL A 586 7.57 23.69 2.60
CA VAL A 586 8.80 23.07 3.06
C VAL A 586 8.43 21.79 3.81
N HIS A 587 9.13 20.72 3.54
CA HIS A 587 8.96 19.41 4.18
C HIS A 587 10.31 18.93 4.72
N GLY A 588 10.34 18.50 5.98
CA GLY A 588 11.52 17.92 6.61
C GLY A 588 11.20 16.55 7.17
N GLU A 589 12.10 15.59 6.98
CA GLU A 589 12.00 14.22 7.51
C GLU A 589 13.17 13.91 8.42
N ASN A 590 12.93 13.03 9.39
CA ASN A 590 13.92 12.66 10.40
C ASN A 590 14.62 13.88 11.01
N LEU A 591 13.86 14.89 11.38
CA LEU A 591 14.39 16.16 11.90
C LEU A 591 15.16 16.00 13.22
N LEU A 592 15.00 14.87 13.92
CA LEU A 592 15.81 14.49 15.07
C LEU A 592 17.18 13.94 14.65
N ALA A 593 17.46 13.81 13.35
CA ALA A 593 18.70 13.32 12.78
C ALA A 593 19.13 11.96 13.34
N GLN A 594 18.17 11.08 13.62
CA GLN A 594 18.41 9.74 14.16
C GLN A 594 19.23 8.88 13.19
N HIS A 595 20.12 8.08 13.75
CA HIS A 595 20.79 7.00 13.05
C HIS A 595 20.00 5.72 13.24
N TYR A 596 19.56 5.10 12.17
CA TYR A 596 18.80 3.86 12.22
C TYR A 596 18.94 3.05 10.92
N GLU A 597 18.60 1.79 11.01
CA GLU A 597 18.55 0.87 9.87
C GLU A 597 17.19 0.17 9.85
N VAL A 598 16.65 -0.07 8.65
CA VAL A 598 15.48 -0.93 8.46
C VAL A 598 15.85 -2.28 7.86
N ASN A 599 17.05 -2.36 7.27
CA ASN A 599 17.73 -3.57 6.82
C ASN A 599 19.17 -3.50 7.31
N ALA A 600 19.70 -4.60 7.82
CA ALA A 600 21.04 -4.64 8.42
C ALA A 600 22.12 -4.21 7.43
N GLY A 601 22.97 -3.27 7.84
CA GLY A 601 24.05 -2.70 7.04
C GLY A 601 23.59 -1.65 6.03
N PHE A 602 22.32 -1.24 6.05
CA PHE A 602 21.78 -0.19 5.20
C PHE A 602 21.30 1.00 6.06
N PRO A 603 22.23 1.85 6.54
CA PRO A 603 21.87 3.02 7.32
C PRO A 603 20.98 3.94 6.49
N MET A 604 19.92 4.45 7.13
CA MET A 604 18.94 5.35 6.54
C MET A 604 19.44 6.81 6.54
N PRO A 605 18.89 7.68 5.67
CA PRO A 605 19.28 9.08 5.67
C PRO A 605 18.97 9.76 7.01
N ARG A 606 19.84 10.66 7.42
CA ARG A 606 19.60 11.58 8.54
C ARG A 606 18.57 12.63 8.15
N ALA A 607 18.54 13.75 8.86
CA ALA A 607 17.61 14.82 8.54
C ALA A 607 17.69 15.24 7.06
N THR A 608 16.53 15.27 6.39
CA THR A 608 16.38 15.72 5.01
C THR A 608 15.39 16.88 4.95
N VAL A 609 15.57 17.75 3.98
CA VAL A 609 14.68 18.89 3.75
C VAL A 609 14.39 18.99 2.27
N MET A 610 13.12 19.19 1.95
CA MET A 610 12.58 19.47 0.62
C MET A 610 11.82 20.79 0.65
N ALA A 611 11.88 21.58 -0.41
CA ALA A 611 11.06 22.75 -0.59
C ALA A 611 10.43 22.75 -1.99
N GLY A 612 9.23 23.30 -2.10
CA GLY A 612 8.53 23.24 -3.38
C GLY A 612 7.36 24.19 -3.50
N VAL A 613 6.72 24.05 -4.65
CA VAL A 613 5.54 24.82 -5.04
C VAL A 613 4.45 23.89 -5.57
N GLU A 614 3.22 24.19 -5.24
CA GLU A 614 2.02 23.54 -5.78
C GLU A 614 1.19 24.61 -6.50
N VAL A 615 0.87 24.35 -7.78
CA VAL A 615 0.03 25.21 -8.62
C VAL A 615 -1.26 24.46 -8.94
N GLN A 616 -2.39 25.11 -8.68
CA GLN A 616 -3.73 24.59 -8.99
C GLN A 616 -4.44 25.56 -9.95
N LEU A 617 -4.82 25.04 -11.13
CA LEU A 617 -5.51 25.79 -12.20
C LEU A 617 -6.90 25.20 -12.47
#